data_16a71bdcbd27b4f62cde04a3a429f62b
#
_entry.id   16a71bdcbd27b4f62cde04a3a429f62b
#
_cell.length_a   1.000
_cell.length_b   1.000
_cell.length_c   1.000
_cell.angle_alpha   90.00
_cell.angle_beta   90.00
_cell.angle_gamma   90.00
#
_symmetry.space_group_name_H-M   'P 1'
#
loop_
_entity.id
_entity.type
_entity.pdbx_description
1 polymer ?
#
loop_
_entity_poly.entity_id
_entity_poly.type
_entity_poly.pdbx_seq_one_letter_code
_entity_poly.pdbx_strand_id
1 'polypeptide(L)'
;MALQVMTSSADVYQATDGAAYEVFLGRRSRRLADRLLDFAAFADDGALLDVGCGTGSLTGTMAARWPQRRIVGVDFSEAFLAFARSRGLGEAIVFEHGDATALPYDDGAFAGCATQLVLNFIPNCEAAVAEMRRVTRRHGIVVAAALDFRGGAVFQRLFWDTACGIDPQAIGRRARLFSAKPALPGGLRDLFVAAGLAHIEETLITFRMDYTDFDDYWRPLLGGQGPIGSYVAGLADDLQARLKAAVQAAYCAGAPDGPRAMSATAWAVRGNVP
;
A
#
# COMPACT_ATOMS: atom_id res chain seq x y z
N MET A 1 27.10 -22.26 -10.62
CA MET A 1 26.42 -21.59 -11.74
C MET A 1 25.09 -21.07 -11.20
N ALA A 2 25.06 -19.80 -10.75
CA ALA A 2 23.88 -19.20 -10.15
C ALA A 2 22.91 -18.83 -11.27
N LEU A 3 21.69 -19.33 -11.21
CA LEU A 3 20.59 -18.91 -12.09
C LEU A 3 20.25 -17.46 -11.73
N GLN A 4 20.65 -16.54 -12.58
CA GLN A 4 20.22 -15.15 -12.55
C GLN A 4 18.75 -15.14 -12.99
N VAL A 5 17.83 -15.06 -12.02
CA VAL A 5 16.41 -14.83 -12.31
C VAL A 5 16.31 -13.44 -12.91
N MET A 6 16.19 -13.36 -14.22
CA MET A 6 15.85 -12.13 -14.91
C MET A 6 14.40 -11.77 -14.52
N THR A 7 14.24 -10.81 -13.61
CA THR A 7 12.95 -10.15 -13.38
C THR A 7 12.57 -9.42 -14.65
N SER A 8 11.49 -9.82 -15.30
CA SER A 8 10.98 -9.11 -16.47
C SER A 8 10.50 -7.73 -16.03
N SER A 9 10.69 -6.72 -16.87
CA SER A 9 10.26 -5.33 -16.60
C SER A 9 8.74 -5.19 -16.30
N ALA A 10 7.96 -6.22 -16.57
CA ALA A 10 6.53 -6.29 -16.27
C ALA A 10 6.18 -6.57 -14.80
N ASP A 11 7.17 -6.90 -13.96
CA ASP A 11 6.97 -7.26 -12.55
C ASP A 11 7.30 -6.11 -11.57
N VAL A 12 7.74 -4.95 -12.08
CA VAL A 12 8.04 -3.77 -11.27
C VAL A 12 6.73 -3.01 -10.99
N TYR A 13 6.51 -2.64 -9.72
CA TYR A 13 5.38 -1.79 -9.33
C TYR A 13 5.44 -0.46 -10.09
N GLN A 14 4.39 -0.16 -10.88
CA GLN A 14 4.29 1.10 -11.63
C GLN A 14 3.80 2.21 -10.70
N ALA A 15 4.65 3.20 -10.49
CA ALA A 15 4.42 4.37 -9.64
C ALA A 15 4.76 5.65 -10.43
N THR A 16 4.07 5.87 -11.55
CA THR A 16 4.41 6.88 -12.56
C THR A 16 3.41 8.03 -12.65
N ASP A 17 2.22 7.88 -12.06
CA ASP A 17 1.16 8.89 -12.08
C ASP A 17 0.43 8.94 -10.74
N GLY A 18 0.70 10.00 -9.96
CA GLY A 18 0.10 10.21 -8.64
C GLY A 18 -1.40 10.49 -8.71
N ALA A 19 -1.89 11.18 -9.75
CA ALA A 19 -3.31 11.48 -9.91
C ALA A 19 -4.09 10.18 -10.22
N ALA A 20 -3.58 9.33 -11.10
CA ALA A 20 -4.18 8.04 -11.40
C ALA A 20 -4.19 7.12 -10.16
N TYR A 21 -3.09 7.11 -9.37
CA TYR A 21 -3.03 6.36 -8.12
C TYR A 21 -4.03 6.89 -7.08
N GLU A 22 -4.17 8.21 -6.94
CA GLU A 22 -5.12 8.81 -6.00
C GLU A 22 -6.57 8.39 -6.30
N VAL A 23 -6.96 8.34 -7.58
CA VAL A 23 -8.27 7.84 -7.99
C VAL A 23 -8.42 6.35 -7.76
N PHE A 24 -7.35 5.56 -8.00
CA PHE A 24 -7.38 4.10 -7.85
C PHE A 24 -7.50 3.70 -6.36
N LEU A 25 -6.56 4.11 -5.53
CA LEU A 25 -6.47 3.65 -4.14
C LEU A 25 -6.28 4.79 -3.14
N GLY A 26 -5.55 5.85 -3.46
CA GLY A 26 -5.13 6.88 -2.54
C GLY A 26 -6.29 7.50 -1.75
N ARG A 27 -7.36 7.91 -2.43
CA ARG A 27 -8.55 8.51 -1.80
C ARG A 27 -9.27 7.57 -0.81
N ARG A 28 -9.13 6.24 -1.00
CA ARG A 28 -9.79 5.22 -0.18
C ARG A 28 -8.90 4.74 0.96
N SER A 29 -7.59 4.75 0.75
CA SER A 29 -6.60 4.31 1.75
C SER A 29 -6.52 5.23 2.98
N ARG A 30 -7.00 6.48 2.88
CA ARG A 30 -7.13 7.38 4.04
C ARG A 30 -8.02 6.80 5.14
N ARG A 31 -9.02 5.99 4.81
CA ARG A 31 -9.86 5.32 5.81
C ARG A 31 -9.10 4.26 6.62
N LEU A 32 -8.07 3.67 6.01
CA LEU A 32 -7.14 2.79 6.73
C LEU A 32 -6.21 3.61 7.62
N ALA A 33 -5.73 4.77 7.12
CA ALA A 33 -4.75 5.59 7.81
C ALA A 33 -5.19 6.00 9.22
N ASP A 34 -6.43 6.50 9.39
CA ASP A 34 -6.95 6.89 10.70
C ASP A 34 -6.89 5.74 11.70
N ARG A 35 -7.35 4.54 11.29
CA ARG A 35 -7.39 3.36 12.16
C ARG A 35 -6.00 2.80 12.43
N LEU A 36 -5.09 2.90 11.44
CA LEU A 36 -3.70 2.49 11.62
C LEU A 36 -2.99 3.39 12.65
N LEU A 37 -3.26 4.71 12.63
CA LEU A 37 -2.72 5.64 13.60
C LEU A 37 -3.32 5.46 15.00
N ASP A 38 -4.60 5.07 15.11
CA ASP A 38 -5.19 4.67 16.39
C ASP A 38 -4.50 3.43 16.96
N PHE A 39 -4.26 2.43 16.12
CA PHE A 39 -3.55 1.22 16.52
C PHE A 39 -2.08 1.49 16.84
N ALA A 40 -1.41 2.38 16.10
CA ALA A 40 -0.02 2.73 16.33
C ALA A 40 0.19 3.30 17.73
N ALA A 41 -0.72 4.15 18.22
CA ALA A 41 -0.65 4.81 19.52
C ALA A 41 0.71 5.51 19.74
N PHE A 42 1.14 6.32 18.76
CA PHE A 42 2.38 7.09 18.88
C PHE A 42 2.34 8.03 20.07
N ALA A 43 3.47 8.19 20.77
CA ALA A 43 3.62 9.24 21.76
C ALA A 43 3.46 10.63 21.10
N ASP A 44 3.07 11.64 21.87
CA ASP A 44 2.72 12.97 21.35
C ASP A 44 3.93 13.89 21.02
N ASP A 45 5.15 13.37 21.12
CA ASP A 45 6.39 14.13 20.92
C ASP A 45 7.25 13.63 19.74
N GLY A 46 8.11 14.52 19.22
CA GLY A 46 9.11 14.22 18.20
C GLY A 46 8.56 14.03 16.79
N ALA A 47 9.45 13.93 15.81
CA ALA A 47 9.08 13.77 14.40
C ALA A 47 8.56 12.36 14.08
N LEU A 48 7.68 12.26 13.07
CA LEU A 48 7.20 10.98 12.53
C LEU A 48 7.66 10.79 11.09
N LEU A 49 7.89 9.52 10.72
CA LEU A 49 8.25 9.12 9.36
C LEU A 49 7.14 8.23 8.76
N ASP A 50 6.75 8.55 7.53
CA ASP A 50 5.89 7.72 6.67
C ASP A 50 6.73 7.14 5.54
N VAL A 51 7.00 5.83 5.57
CA VAL A 51 7.84 5.12 4.58
C VAL A 51 6.97 4.56 3.46
N GLY A 52 7.30 4.95 2.22
CA GLY A 52 6.47 4.69 1.06
C GLY A 52 5.21 5.55 1.09
N CYS A 53 5.38 6.85 1.33
CA CYS A 53 4.27 7.78 1.56
C CYS A 53 3.33 7.95 0.34
N GLY A 54 3.79 7.59 -0.85
CA GLY A 54 3.02 7.67 -2.09
C GLY A 54 2.49 9.08 -2.33
N THR A 55 1.18 9.17 -2.53
CA THR A 55 0.47 10.44 -2.73
C THR A 55 0.16 11.19 -1.41
N GLY A 56 0.73 10.77 -0.29
CA GLY A 56 0.61 11.43 1.02
C GLY A 56 -0.68 11.12 1.77
N SER A 57 -1.28 9.95 1.59
CA SER A 57 -2.53 9.61 2.29
C SER A 57 -2.34 9.44 3.78
N LEU A 58 -1.34 8.64 4.22
CA LEU A 58 -1.01 8.46 5.64
C LEU A 58 -0.33 9.72 6.19
N THR A 59 0.62 10.30 5.45
CA THR A 59 1.33 11.54 5.82
C THR A 59 0.36 12.67 6.15
N GLY A 60 -0.63 12.91 5.28
CA GLY A 60 -1.65 13.95 5.49
C GLY A 60 -2.55 13.66 6.71
N THR A 61 -2.88 12.39 6.96
CA THR A 61 -3.63 11.99 8.15
C THR A 61 -2.81 12.21 9.43
N MET A 62 -1.50 11.90 9.40
CA MET A 62 -0.60 12.23 10.51
C MET A 62 -0.55 13.73 10.79
N ALA A 63 -0.39 14.56 9.76
CA ALA A 63 -0.32 16.01 9.92
C ALA A 63 -1.64 16.61 10.44
N ALA A 64 -2.78 16.10 10.00
CA ALA A 64 -4.07 16.52 10.52
C ALA A 64 -4.24 16.15 12.01
N ARG A 65 -3.72 14.99 12.43
CA ARG A 65 -3.80 14.53 13.82
C ARG A 65 -2.81 15.25 14.74
N TRP A 66 -1.62 15.59 14.24
CA TRP A 66 -0.56 16.25 14.99
C TRP A 66 -0.01 17.48 14.22
N PRO A 67 -0.76 18.58 14.12
CA PRO A 67 -0.42 19.71 13.25
C PRO A 67 0.86 20.46 13.65
N GLN A 68 1.35 20.26 14.88
CA GLN A 68 2.59 20.88 15.36
C GLN A 68 3.83 19.98 15.23
N ARG A 69 3.65 18.72 14.77
CA ARG A 69 4.76 17.78 14.64
C ARG A 69 5.35 17.82 13.24
N ARG A 70 6.67 17.73 13.15
CA ARG A 70 7.32 17.47 11.86
C ARG A 70 6.94 16.08 11.38
N ILE A 71 6.37 16.01 10.18
CA ILE A 71 6.05 14.76 9.50
C ILE A 71 6.93 14.68 8.24
N VAL A 72 7.64 13.57 8.08
CA VAL A 72 8.43 13.30 6.89
C VAL A 72 7.77 12.15 6.13
N GLY A 73 7.50 12.34 4.86
CA GLY A 73 7.07 11.30 3.95
C GLY A 73 8.21 10.97 2.98
N VAL A 74 8.65 9.71 2.92
CA VAL A 74 9.68 9.26 1.99
C VAL A 74 9.09 8.27 0.98
N ASP A 75 9.40 8.45 -0.30
CA ASP A 75 8.99 7.53 -1.37
C ASP A 75 10.06 7.47 -2.47
N PHE A 76 10.14 6.35 -3.18
CA PHE A 76 11.05 6.20 -4.30
C PHE A 76 10.53 6.82 -5.61
N SER A 77 9.22 7.13 -5.68
CA SER A 77 8.57 7.70 -6.85
C SER A 77 8.49 9.21 -6.78
N GLU A 78 9.32 9.91 -7.56
CA GLU A 78 9.23 11.37 -7.64
C GLU A 78 7.88 11.84 -8.23
N ALA A 79 7.24 11.05 -9.10
CA ALA A 79 5.91 11.35 -9.61
C ALA A 79 4.85 11.38 -8.50
N PHE A 80 4.92 10.42 -7.55
CA PHE A 80 4.02 10.40 -6.41
C PHE A 80 4.33 11.55 -5.44
N LEU A 81 5.61 11.82 -5.18
CA LEU A 81 6.03 12.93 -4.33
C LEU A 81 5.62 14.30 -4.89
N ALA A 82 5.77 14.51 -6.19
CA ALA A 82 5.32 15.74 -6.86
C ALA A 82 3.81 15.95 -6.68
N PHE A 83 3.01 14.89 -6.83
CA PHE A 83 1.58 14.94 -6.56
C PHE A 83 1.30 15.20 -5.07
N ALA A 84 1.97 14.53 -4.14
CA ALA A 84 1.79 14.73 -2.70
C ALA A 84 2.08 16.19 -2.29
N ARG A 85 3.17 16.78 -2.80
CA ARG A 85 3.52 18.21 -2.58
C ARG A 85 2.43 19.15 -3.12
N SER A 86 1.83 18.83 -4.27
CA SER A 86 0.77 19.67 -4.88
C SER A 86 -0.53 19.70 -4.07
N ARG A 87 -0.72 18.76 -3.13
CA ARG A 87 -1.96 18.66 -2.33
C ARG A 87 -2.06 19.70 -1.21
N GLY A 88 -0.98 20.39 -0.83
CA GLY A 88 -1.02 21.38 0.24
C GLY A 88 -1.45 20.79 1.59
N LEU A 89 -0.90 19.62 1.97
CA LEU A 89 -1.34 18.86 3.15
C LEU A 89 -0.93 19.47 4.50
N GLY A 90 -0.11 20.50 4.52
CA GLY A 90 0.34 21.22 5.73
C GLY A 90 1.81 21.63 5.64
N GLU A 91 2.18 22.72 6.35
CA GLU A 91 3.53 23.29 6.32
C GLU A 91 4.55 22.46 7.12
N ALA A 92 4.10 21.66 8.08
CA ALA A 92 4.95 20.78 8.88
C ALA A 92 5.38 19.49 8.16
N ILE A 93 4.91 19.29 6.93
CA ILE A 93 5.21 18.10 6.11
C ILE A 93 6.40 18.37 5.21
N VAL A 94 7.33 17.40 5.18
CA VAL A 94 8.42 17.34 4.21
C VAL A 94 8.29 16.07 3.40
N PHE A 95 8.29 16.16 2.07
CA PHE A 95 8.29 15.01 1.17
C PHE A 95 9.67 14.85 0.53
N GLU A 96 10.31 13.69 0.77
CA GLU A 96 11.69 13.40 0.36
C GLU A 96 11.74 12.15 -0.51
N HIS A 97 12.64 12.16 -1.51
CA HIS A 97 12.92 10.98 -2.30
C HIS A 97 13.89 10.06 -1.56
N GLY A 98 13.59 8.76 -1.53
CA GLY A 98 14.47 7.80 -0.88
C GLY A 98 14.04 6.35 -1.06
N ASP A 99 14.99 5.45 -0.83
CA ASP A 99 14.77 4.00 -0.83
C ASP A 99 14.45 3.54 0.61
N ALA A 100 13.33 2.85 0.78
CA ALA A 100 12.92 2.28 2.06
C ALA A 100 13.93 1.27 2.62
N THR A 101 14.75 0.66 1.77
CA THR A 101 15.78 -0.32 2.18
C THR A 101 17.12 0.32 2.56
N ALA A 102 17.24 1.66 2.40
CA ALA A 102 18.43 2.44 2.74
C ALA A 102 18.02 3.89 3.05
N LEU A 103 17.32 4.10 4.16
CA LEU A 103 16.75 5.39 4.54
C LEU A 103 17.85 6.42 4.85
N PRO A 104 17.79 7.64 4.28
CA PRO A 104 18.85 8.65 4.40
C PRO A 104 18.77 9.43 5.72
N TYR A 105 18.50 8.74 6.83
CA TYR A 105 18.37 9.36 8.16
C TYR A 105 19.27 8.68 9.18
N ASP A 106 19.67 9.43 10.18
CA ASP A 106 20.45 8.92 11.31
C ASP A 106 19.63 7.93 12.17
N ASP A 107 20.32 7.10 12.94
CA ASP A 107 19.73 6.21 13.91
C ASP A 107 18.91 7.00 14.94
N GLY A 108 17.67 6.56 15.18
CA GLY A 108 16.80 7.17 16.17
C GLY A 108 16.29 8.58 15.83
N ALA A 109 16.38 9.02 14.58
CA ALA A 109 15.94 10.35 14.14
C ALA A 109 14.45 10.64 14.36
N PHE A 110 13.60 9.59 14.42
CA PHE A 110 12.17 9.73 14.52
C PHE A 110 11.60 9.12 15.80
N ALA A 111 10.57 9.74 16.35
CA ALA A 111 9.82 9.21 17.49
C ALA A 111 8.93 8.02 17.13
N GLY A 112 8.55 7.92 15.86
CA GLY A 112 7.80 6.80 15.32
C GLY A 112 7.90 6.73 13.81
N CYS A 113 7.75 5.51 13.29
CA CYS A 113 7.81 5.21 11.88
C CYS A 113 6.60 4.38 11.45
N ALA A 114 5.96 4.75 10.35
CA ALA A 114 4.82 4.02 9.80
C ALA A 114 5.02 3.71 8.33
N THR A 115 4.33 2.67 7.87
CA THR A 115 4.19 2.35 6.44
C THR A 115 2.81 1.75 6.17
N GLN A 116 2.17 2.16 5.08
CA GLN A 116 0.83 1.73 4.73
C GLN A 116 0.75 1.22 3.29
N LEU A 117 0.46 -0.08 3.11
CA LEU A 117 0.23 -0.73 1.82
C LEU A 117 1.44 -0.73 0.88
N VAL A 118 2.66 -0.79 1.42
CA VAL A 118 3.92 -0.66 0.69
C VAL A 118 4.77 -1.93 0.75
N LEU A 119 4.96 -2.54 1.92
CA LEU A 119 5.94 -3.60 2.15
C LEU A 119 5.81 -4.81 1.21
N ASN A 120 4.60 -5.12 0.76
CA ASN A 120 4.37 -6.21 -0.19
C ASN A 120 4.83 -5.91 -1.62
N PHE A 121 5.30 -4.70 -1.90
CA PHE A 121 5.87 -4.30 -3.19
C PHE A 121 7.38 -4.06 -3.13
N ILE A 122 7.98 -4.10 -1.94
CA ILE A 122 9.43 -3.97 -1.75
C ILE A 122 10.06 -5.37 -1.82
N PRO A 123 10.96 -5.63 -2.78
CA PRO A 123 11.57 -6.96 -2.93
C PRO A 123 12.31 -7.44 -1.67
N ASN A 124 13.02 -6.53 -0.98
CA ASN A 124 13.68 -6.79 0.28
C ASN A 124 12.94 -6.07 1.42
N CYS A 125 11.74 -6.54 1.75
CA CYS A 125 10.93 -5.94 2.81
C CYS A 125 11.54 -6.13 4.20
N GLU A 126 12.40 -7.15 4.40
CA GLU A 126 13.19 -7.35 5.61
C GLU A 126 14.13 -6.17 5.87
N ALA A 127 14.86 -5.72 4.84
CA ALA A 127 15.75 -4.55 4.96
C ALA A 127 14.94 -3.28 5.23
N ALA A 128 13.78 -3.11 4.59
CA ALA A 128 12.94 -1.94 4.84
C ALA A 128 12.46 -1.87 6.30
N VAL A 129 12.02 -2.98 6.90
CA VAL A 129 11.60 -3.02 8.31
C VAL A 129 12.81 -2.81 9.25
N ALA A 130 13.99 -3.34 8.89
CA ALA A 130 15.22 -3.08 9.66
C ALA A 130 15.59 -1.59 9.65
N GLU A 131 15.49 -0.91 8.51
CA GLU A 131 15.70 0.53 8.39
C GLU A 131 14.65 1.35 9.17
N MET A 132 13.38 0.99 9.08
CA MET A 132 12.32 1.61 9.89
C MET A 132 12.64 1.52 11.38
N ARG A 133 13.11 0.35 11.86
CA ARG A 133 13.58 0.18 13.24
C ARG A 133 14.80 1.06 13.53
N ARG A 134 15.82 1.09 12.67
CA ARG A 134 17.05 1.83 12.85
C ARG A 134 16.81 3.34 13.04
N VAL A 135 15.98 3.90 12.16
CA VAL A 135 15.69 5.35 12.18
C VAL A 135 14.69 5.75 13.28
N THR A 136 14.04 4.79 13.92
CA THR A 136 13.13 5.05 15.05
C THR A 136 13.91 5.05 16.36
N ARG A 137 13.71 6.07 17.18
CA ARG A 137 14.40 6.19 18.48
C ARG A 137 14.04 5.04 19.42
N ARG A 138 14.87 4.84 20.43
CA ARG A 138 14.59 3.90 21.52
C ARG A 138 13.22 4.19 22.15
N HIS A 139 12.46 3.14 22.42
CA HIS A 139 11.06 3.16 22.88
C HIS A 139 10.06 3.79 21.89
N GLY A 140 10.50 4.21 20.71
CA GLY A 140 9.63 4.62 19.62
C GLY A 140 8.86 3.43 19.01
N ILE A 141 7.82 3.74 18.26
CA ILE A 141 6.93 2.74 17.68
C ILE A 141 7.17 2.67 16.17
N VAL A 142 7.27 1.44 15.68
CA VAL A 142 7.17 1.11 14.25
C VAL A 142 5.81 0.46 14.02
N VAL A 143 5.09 0.91 12.98
CA VAL A 143 3.79 0.33 12.60
C VAL A 143 3.74 0.10 11.09
N ALA A 144 3.14 -1.01 10.67
CA ALA A 144 2.96 -1.35 9.27
C ALA A 144 1.56 -1.90 9.01
N ALA A 145 1.03 -1.62 7.80
CA ALA A 145 -0.18 -2.27 7.31
C ALA A 145 0.00 -2.80 5.88
N ALA A 146 -0.46 -4.02 5.62
CA ALA A 146 -0.49 -4.64 4.29
C ALA A 146 -1.86 -5.27 4.01
N LEU A 147 -2.36 -5.16 2.77
CA LEU A 147 -3.65 -5.76 2.40
C LEU A 147 -3.60 -7.29 2.53
N ASP A 148 -4.66 -7.85 3.09
CA ASP A 148 -4.96 -9.28 2.96
C ASP A 148 -5.52 -9.54 1.54
N PHE A 149 -4.65 -9.90 0.61
CA PHE A 149 -5.05 -10.18 -0.76
C PHE A 149 -5.86 -11.47 -0.90
N ARG A 150 -5.78 -12.40 0.07
CA ARG A 150 -6.46 -13.68 -0.02
C ARG A 150 -7.92 -13.64 0.40
N GLY A 151 -8.21 -13.02 1.53
CA GLY A 151 -9.54 -13.00 2.10
C GLY A 151 -10.15 -11.60 2.24
N GLY A 152 -9.29 -10.58 2.42
CA GLY A 152 -9.71 -9.24 2.82
C GLY A 152 -9.86 -8.22 1.72
N ALA A 153 -9.14 -8.35 0.60
CA ALA A 153 -9.19 -7.36 -0.48
C ALA A 153 -10.26 -7.73 -1.53
N VAL A 154 -11.54 -7.62 -1.18
CA VAL A 154 -12.68 -8.03 -2.02
C VAL A 154 -12.62 -7.38 -3.41
N PHE A 155 -12.29 -6.08 -3.49
CA PHE A 155 -12.17 -5.35 -4.76
C PHE A 155 -11.07 -5.90 -5.67
N GLN A 156 -9.97 -6.41 -5.11
CA GLN A 156 -8.88 -7.06 -5.84
C GLN A 156 -9.26 -8.48 -6.25
N ARG A 157 -9.94 -9.22 -5.35
CA ARG A 157 -10.41 -10.57 -5.61
C ARG A 157 -11.39 -10.61 -6.77
N LEU A 158 -12.36 -9.67 -6.79
CA LEU A 158 -13.32 -9.54 -7.89
C LEU A 158 -12.61 -9.42 -9.24
N PHE A 159 -11.57 -8.62 -9.33
CA PHE A 159 -10.78 -8.49 -10.56
C PHE A 159 -9.98 -9.77 -10.87
N TRP A 160 -9.12 -10.20 -9.94
CA TRP A 160 -8.16 -11.27 -10.21
C TRP A 160 -8.83 -12.63 -10.42
N ASP A 161 -9.90 -12.94 -9.67
CA ASP A 161 -10.62 -14.21 -9.82
C ASP A 161 -11.33 -14.25 -11.17
N THR A 162 -11.90 -13.14 -11.63
CA THR A 162 -12.49 -13.01 -12.97
C THR A 162 -11.43 -13.10 -14.07
N ALA A 163 -10.31 -12.37 -13.92
CA ALA A 163 -9.23 -12.39 -14.90
C ALA A 163 -8.62 -13.79 -15.08
N CYS A 164 -8.42 -14.54 -14.00
CA CYS A 164 -7.91 -15.92 -14.05
C CYS A 164 -8.84 -16.89 -14.79
N GLY A 165 -10.13 -16.61 -14.84
CA GLY A 165 -11.09 -17.41 -15.63
C GLY A 165 -11.07 -17.11 -17.13
N ILE A 166 -10.42 -16.03 -17.55
CA ILE A 166 -10.40 -15.55 -18.94
C ILE A 166 -9.00 -15.65 -19.56
N ASP A 167 -7.98 -15.29 -18.79
CA ASP A 167 -6.59 -15.24 -19.23
C ASP A 167 -5.68 -16.08 -18.31
N PRO A 168 -5.09 -17.18 -18.81
CA PRO A 168 -4.15 -17.99 -18.03
C PRO A 168 -2.94 -17.21 -17.49
N GLN A 169 -2.52 -16.10 -18.14
CA GLN A 169 -1.40 -15.28 -17.65
C GLN A 169 -1.73 -14.55 -16.34
N ALA A 170 -3.00 -14.26 -16.07
CA ALA A 170 -3.46 -13.68 -14.82
C ALA A 170 -3.17 -14.57 -13.59
N ILE A 171 -3.18 -15.91 -13.79
CA ILE A 171 -2.95 -16.88 -12.71
C ILE A 171 -1.59 -16.66 -12.02
N GLY A 172 -0.53 -16.54 -12.82
CA GLY A 172 0.82 -16.31 -12.30
C GLY A 172 0.97 -14.95 -11.59
N ARG A 173 0.34 -13.91 -12.14
CA ARG A 173 0.35 -12.56 -11.53
C ARG A 173 -0.39 -12.53 -10.20
N ARG A 174 -1.60 -13.12 -10.16
CA ARG A 174 -2.37 -13.26 -8.92
C ARG A 174 -1.59 -14.07 -7.87
N ALA A 175 -0.99 -15.19 -8.27
CA ALA A 175 -0.25 -16.06 -7.35
C ALA A 175 0.91 -15.31 -6.67
N ARG A 176 1.70 -14.54 -7.43
CA ARG A 176 2.78 -13.71 -6.87
C ARG A 176 2.27 -12.70 -5.86
N LEU A 177 1.22 -11.94 -6.20
CA LEU A 177 0.64 -10.96 -5.31
C LEU A 177 0.12 -11.60 -4.00
N PHE A 178 -0.56 -12.74 -4.13
CA PHE A 178 -1.18 -13.44 -3.00
C PHE A 178 -0.18 -14.23 -2.13
N SER A 179 1.07 -14.41 -2.59
CA SER A 179 2.14 -15.07 -1.85
C SER A 179 3.15 -14.10 -1.24
N ALA A 180 2.98 -12.80 -1.44
CA ALA A 180 3.85 -11.80 -0.84
C ALA A 180 3.81 -11.91 0.69
N LYS A 181 4.98 -12.09 1.33
CA LYS A 181 5.10 -12.37 2.77
C LYS A 181 4.32 -11.38 3.64
N PRO A 182 4.39 -10.03 3.43
CA PRO A 182 3.66 -9.08 4.27
C PRO A 182 2.12 -9.20 4.17
N ALA A 183 1.60 -9.82 3.09
CA ALA A 183 0.17 -10.01 2.86
C ALA A 183 -0.36 -11.34 3.42
N LEU A 184 0.50 -12.17 4.00
CA LEU A 184 0.13 -13.45 4.62
C LEU A 184 -0.18 -13.28 6.11
N PRO A 185 -1.06 -14.14 6.69
CA PRO A 185 -1.25 -14.18 8.14
C PRO A 185 0.09 -14.35 8.86
N GLY A 186 0.37 -13.49 9.83
CA GLY A 186 1.63 -13.49 10.58
C GLY A 186 2.85 -12.96 9.82
N GLY A 187 2.76 -12.72 8.51
CA GLY A 187 3.92 -12.33 7.69
C GLY A 187 4.54 -11.00 8.12
N LEU A 188 3.72 -10.00 8.46
CA LEU A 188 4.22 -8.73 9.02
C LEU A 188 4.82 -8.93 10.41
N ARG A 189 4.19 -9.74 11.25
CA ARG A 189 4.70 -10.08 12.58
C ARG A 189 6.09 -10.70 12.50
N ASP A 190 6.29 -11.64 11.59
CA ASP A 190 7.58 -12.32 11.40
C ASP A 190 8.67 -11.34 10.96
N LEU A 191 8.35 -10.34 10.11
CA LEU A 191 9.28 -9.28 9.72
C LEU A 191 9.69 -8.42 10.92
N PHE A 192 8.74 -8.07 11.79
CA PHE A 192 8.99 -7.28 12.99
C PHE A 192 9.84 -8.04 14.02
N VAL A 193 9.58 -9.34 14.20
CA VAL A 193 10.39 -10.22 15.03
C VAL A 193 11.82 -10.30 14.48
N ALA A 194 11.98 -10.54 13.19
CA ALA A 194 13.30 -10.63 12.55
C ALA A 194 14.09 -9.31 12.64
N ALA A 195 13.41 -8.17 12.59
CA ALA A 195 14.03 -6.87 12.79
C ALA A 195 14.39 -6.57 14.25
N GLY A 196 14.01 -7.41 15.22
CA GLY A 196 14.31 -7.24 16.65
C GLY A 196 13.46 -6.15 17.33
N LEU A 197 12.24 -5.94 16.86
CA LEU A 197 11.23 -5.14 17.55
C LEU A 197 10.64 -5.91 18.73
N ALA A 198 10.26 -5.21 19.78
CA ALA A 198 9.68 -5.77 21.01
C ALA A 198 8.19 -5.42 21.12
N HIS A 199 7.47 -6.09 22.05
CA HIS A 199 6.05 -5.85 22.32
C HIS A 199 5.19 -5.82 21.05
N ILE A 200 5.39 -6.83 20.20
CA ILE A 200 4.75 -6.91 18.89
C ILE A 200 3.28 -7.29 19.05
N GLU A 201 2.41 -6.42 18.56
CA GLU A 201 0.97 -6.64 18.48
C GLU A 201 0.52 -6.70 17.02
N GLU A 202 -0.41 -7.58 16.71
CA GLU A 202 -0.99 -7.75 15.37
C GLU A 202 -2.52 -7.66 15.45
N THR A 203 -3.14 -7.02 14.47
CA THR A 203 -4.58 -6.91 14.33
C THR A 203 -5.01 -6.89 12.86
N LEU A 204 -6.31 -7.02 12.62
CA LEU A 204 -6.94 -6.80 11.32
C LEU A 204 -7.69 -5.47 11.33
N ILE A 205 -7.42 -4.63 10.34
CA ILE A 205 -8.15 -3.38 10.14
C ILE A 205 -8.99 -3.49 8.89
N THR A 206 -10.33 -3.46 9.04
CA THR A 206 -11.27 -3.48 7.92
C THR A 206 -11.78 -2.08 7.63
N PHE A 207 -11.82 -1.70 6.36
CA PHE A 207 -12.33 -0.42 5.87
C PHE A 207 -13.17 -0.61 4.61
N ARG A 208 -13.97 0.40 4.27
CA ARG A 208 -14.85 0.35 3.10
C ARG A 208 -14.18 0.92 1.86
N MET A 209 -14.42 0.24 0.74
CA MET A 209 -14.12 0.67 -0.61
C MET A 209 -15.45 0.95 -1.30
N ASP A 210 -15.84 2.22 -1.35
CA ASP A 210 -17.10 2.63 -1.97
C ASP A 210 -16.88 3.01 -3.44
N TYR A 211 -17.77 2.57 -4.29
CA TYR A 211 -17.84 2.86 -5.71
C TYR A 211 -19.24 3.34 -6.05
N THR A 212 -19.34 4.38 -6.87
CA THR A 212 -20.64 4.94 -7.31
C THR A 212 -21.31 4.06 -8.37
N ASP A 213 -20.51 3.43 -9.19
CA ASP A 213 -20.91 2.57 -10.30
C ASP A 213 -19.71 1.73 -10.76
N PHE A 214 -19.92 0.92 -11.81
CA PHE A 214 -18.83 0.11 -12.38
C PHE A 214 -17.73 0.96 -13.00
N ASP A 215 -18.02 2.11 -13.56
CA ASP A 215 -17.01 2.98 -14.15
C ASP A 215 -16.07 3.57 -13.10
N ASP A 216 -16.55 3.92 -11.90
CA ASP A 216 -15.73 4.33 -10.74
C ASP A 216 -14.85 3.19 -10.21
N TYR A 217 -15.23 1.94 -10.45
CA TYR A 217 -14.38 0.78 -10.17
C TYR A 217 -13.36 0.50 -11.28
N TRP A 218 -13.79 0.52 -12.56
CA TRP A 218 -13.01 0.08 -13.71
C TRP A 218 -12.02 1.13 -14.23
N ARG A 219 -12.47 2.39 -14.40
CA ARG A 219 -11.65 3.44 -15.03
C ARG A 219 -10.30 3.67 -14.33
N PRO A 220 -10.22 3.65 -12.98
CA PRO A 220 -8.93 3.79 -12.29
C PRO A 220 -7.92 2.69 -12.64
N LEU A 221 -8.38 1.51 -13.03
CA LEU A 221 -7.50 0.40 -13.43
C LEU A 221 -6.77 0.66 -14.76
N LEU A 222 -7.34 1.51 -15.62
CA LEU A 222 -6.74 1.89 -16.89
C LEU A 222 -5.55 2.85 -16.74
N GLY A 223 -5.38 3.44 -15.56
CA GLY A 223 -4.26 4.35 -15.26
C GLY A 223 -2.90 3.66 -15.10
N GLY A 224 -2.81 2.36 -15.27
CA GLY A 224 -1.55 1.61 -15.27
C GLY A 224 -0.88 1.46 -13.91
N GLN A 225 -1.46 1.99 -12.83
CA GLN A 225 -0.85 2.00 -11.51
C GLN A 225 -1.06 0.67 -10.77
N GLY A 226 -0.01 0.20 -10.10
CA GLY A 226 -0.03 -1.04 -9.34
C GLY A 226 -0.19 -2.32 -10.19
N PRO A 227 -0.33 -3.50 -9.54
CA PRO A 227 -0.34 -4.79 -10.25
C PRO A 227 -1.50 -4.97 -11.23
N ILE A 228 -2.72 -4.51 -10.89
CA ILE A 228 -3.87 -4.61 -11.78
C ILE A 228 -3.71 -3.66 -12.96
N GLY A 229 -3.37 -2.40 -12.70
CA GLY A 229 -3.21 -1.42 -13.76
C GLY A 229 -2.13 -1.81 -14.76
N SER A 230 -0.97 -2.26 -14.28
CA SER A 230 0.12 -2.77 -15.14
C SER A 230 -0.32 -4.00 -15.97
N TYR A 231 -1.15 -4.88 -15.40
CA TYR A 231 -1.69 -6.02 -16.14
C TYR A 231 -2.65 -5.56 -17.23
N VAL A 232 -3.62 -4.70 -16.90
CA VAL A 232 -4.63 -4.22 -17.86
C VAL A 232 -4.00 -3.43 -19.01
N ALA A 233 -3.01 -2.59 -18.72
CA ALA A 233 -2.29 -1.80 -19.73
C ALA A 233 -1.50 -2.66 -20.73
N GLY A 234 -1.14 -3.89 -20.37
CA GLY A 234 -0.44 -4.83 -21.24
C GLY A 234 -1.33 -5.76 -22.06
N LEU A 235 -2.66 -5.65 -21.94
CA LEU A 235 -3.60 -6.52 -22.66
C LEU A 235 -3.86 -6.01 -24.09
N ALA A 236 -4.09 -6.95 -25.01
CA ALA A 236 -4.66 -6.63 -26.32
C ALA A 236 -6.12 -6.14 -26.17
N ASP A 237 -6.57 -5.28 -27.07
CA ASP A 237 -7.87 -4.59 -26.98
C ASP A 237 -9.06 -5.54 -26.86
N ASP A 238 -9.05 -6.66 -27.60
CA ASP A 238 -10.11 -7.66 -27.57
C ASP A 238 -10.18 -8.38 -26.20
N LEU A 239 -9.01 -8.72 -25.63
CA LEU A 239 -8.93 -9.35 -24.32
C LEU A 239 -9.34 -8.37 -23.22
N GLN A 240 -8.90 -7.10 -23.32
CA GLN A 240 -9.29 -6.04 -22.38
C GLN A 240 -10.82 -5.83 -22.40
N ALA A 241 -11.45 -5.80 -23.60
CA ALA A 241 -12.89 -5.65 -23.74
C ALA A 241 -13.66 -6.84 -23.13
N ARG A 242 -13.21 -8.06 -23.37
CA ARG A 242 -13.79 -9.28 -22.78
C ARG A 242 -13.65 -9.29 -21.27
N LEU A 243 -12.48 -8.92 -20.76
CA LEU A 243 -12.21 -8.82 -19.32
C LEU A 243 -13.11 -7.76 -18.67
N LYS A 244 -13.22 -6.57 -19.29
CA LYS A 244 -14.11 -5.51 -18.81
C LYS A 244 -15.56 -6.00 -18.66
N ALA A 245 -16.09 -6.66 -19.68
CA ALA A 245 -17.45 -7.18 -19.66
C ALA A 245 -17.69 -8.22 -18.55
N ALA A 246 -16.72 -9.13 -18.35
CA ALA A 246 -16.83 -10.14 -17.31
C ALA A 246 -16.67 -9.57 -15.90
N VAL A 247 -15.74 -8.61 -15.70
CA VAL A 247 -15.59 -7.91 -14.42
C VAL A 247 -16.83 -7.07 -14.11
N GLN A 248 -17.46 -6.46 -15.13
CA GLN A 248 -18.73 -5.75 -14.95
C GLN A 248 -19.85 -6.69 -14.51
N ALA A 249 -19.96 -7.85 -15.14
CA ALA A 249 -20.95 -8.86 -14.74
C ALA A 249 -20.74 -9.32 -13.29
N ALA A 250 -19.48 -9.52 -12.88
CA ALA A 250 -19.14 -9.87 -11.50
C ALA A 250 -19.41 -8.72 -10.52
N TYR A 251 -19.13 -7.47 -10.90
CA TYR A 251 -19.42 -6.28 -10.11
C TYR A 251 -20.91 -6.09 -9.88
N CYS A 252 -21.71 -6.25 -10.95
CA CYS A 252 -23.15 -6.11 -10.89
C CYS A 252 -23.83 -7.27 -10.15
N ALA A 253 -23.26 -8.48 -10.20
CA ALA A 253 -23.79 -9.69 -9.55
C ALA A 253 -25.29 -9.93 -9.85
N GLY A 254 -25.72 -9.72 -11.09
CA GLY A 254 -27.11 -9.85 -11.54
C GLY A 254 -28.03 -8.66 -11.24
N ALA A 255 -27.57 -7.64 -10.53
CA ALA A 255 -28.32 -6.40 -10.30
C ALA A 255 -27.96 -5.34 -11.36
N PRO A 256 -28.76 -4.27 -11.53
CA PRO A 256 -28.40 -3.12 -12.34
C PRO A 256 -27.08 -2.51 -11.89
N ASP A 257 -26.38 -1.80 -12.80
CA ASP A 257 -25.20 -0.99 -12.43
C ASP A 257 -25.59 0.10 -11.43
N GLY A 258 -24.68 0.45 -10.54
CA GLY A 258 -24.89 1.44 -9.49
C GLY A 258 -23.95 1.25 -8.30
N PRO A 259 -24.25 1.92 -7.18
CA PRO A 259 -23.36 1.95 -6.02
C PRO A 259 -23.08 0.58 -5.43
N ARG A 260 -21.79 0.34 -5.10
CA ARG A 260 -21.33 -0.86 -4.39
C ARG A 260 -20.38 -0.45 -3.27
N ALA A 261 -20.48 -1.14 -2.15
CA ALA A 261 -19.51 -1.06 -1.06
C ALA A 261 -18.85 -2.43 -0.88
N MET A 262 -17.54 -2.46 -1.03
CA MET A 262 -16.74 -3.65 -0.79
C MET A 262 -15.90 -3.45 0.48
N SER A 263 -15.66 -4.50 1.24
CA SER A 263 -14.71 -4.45 2.33
C SER A 263 -13.27 -4.61 1.82
N ALA A 264 -12.36 -3.92 2.47
CA ALA A 264 -10.95 -4.20 2.36
C ALA A 264 -10.39 -4.39 3.77
N THR A 265 -9.59 -5.43 3.97
CA THR A 265 -8.96 -5.74 5.25
C THR A 265 -7.45 -5.74 5.08
N ALA A 266 -6.75 -5.13 6.02
CA ALA A 266 -5.30 -5.12 6.10
C ALA A 266 -4.85 -5.80 7.39
N TRP A 267 -3.79 -6.60 7.33
CA TRP A 267 -2.97 -6.96 8.47
C TRP A 267 -2.26 -5.70 8.96
N ALA A 268 -2.32 -5.43 10.23
CA ALA A 268 -1.61 -4.32 10.85
C ALA A 268 -0.77 -4.84 12.02
N VAL A 269 0.48 -4.44 12.07
CA VAL A 269 1.43 -4.82 13.12
C VAL A 269 2.12 -3.59 13.66
N ARG A 270 2.26 -3.50 15.00
CA ARG A 270 3.11 -2.52 15.66
C ARG A 270 4.12 -3.19 16.56
N GLY A 271 5.23 -2.52 16.83
CA GLY A 271 6.25 -2.95 17.77
C GLY A 271 7.08 -1.77 18.25
N ASN A 272 7.72 -1.94 19.40
CA ASN A 272 8.59 -0.94 20.00
C ASN A 272 10.06 -1.21 19.68
N VAL A 273 10.84 -0.16 19.49
CA VAL A 273 12.31 -0.24 19.47
C VAL A 273 12.81 -0.43 20.90
N PRO A 274 13.55 -1.51 21.22
CA PRO A 274 14.01 -1.81 22.57
C PRO A 274 15.06 -0.83 23.08
#